data_2f139aa6322f82cf6b9f2640d282d518
#
_entry.id   2f139aa6322f82cf6b9f2640d282d518
#
_cell.length_a   1.000
_cell.length_b   1.000
_cell.length_c   1.000
_cell.angle_alpha   90.00
_cell.angle_beta   90.00
_cell.angle_gamma   90.00
#
_symmetry.space_group_name_H-M   'P 1'
#
loop_
_entity.id
_entity.type
_entity.pdbx_description
1 polymer ?
#
loop_
_entity_poly.entity_id
_entity_poly.type
_entity_poly.pdbx_seq_one_letter_code
_entity_poly.pdbx_strand_id
1 'polypeptide(L)'
;MLERLPQVAFLVKDLDDGKELYRRNLGMETCHSEDLTSYGLKNAVLPAGNGTFIELLQPTSADSAAARYLERRGEAPYMLIFETNEYDRLIPHLKSLGVRLTEEPATGDYRHAFIHPSSANGAFLEVIEVTSGDNPWPAAGPDWQTLAHQPLTKQIRQTAVLVRDLDTAIKRWEEMFGITATKRFQVSFTDLEIAVLPLRGKDTFIELAQPTGGDVPSARFLERYGEGIYLTIYEIENSLVMDDYLKGQDARYTSSRVTSNYVNLGFNSIWLHPAGMKGAFTQLSQVLVDDNPWPPAGDTWHLD
;
A
#
# COMPACT_ATOMS: atom_id res chain seq x y z
N MET A 1 4.13 -0.59 17.59
CA MET A 1 3.83 -2.01 17.31
C MET A 1 4.00 -2.34 15.83
N LEU A 2 3.62 -1.49 14.88
CA LEU A 2 3.96 -1.66 13.47
C LEU A 2 5.24 -0.87 13.15
N GLU A 3 6.22 -1.54 12.53
CA GLU A 3 7.50 -0.91 12.20
C GLU A 3 7.45 -0.21 10.84
N ARG A 4 6.98 -0.91 9.81
CA ARG A 4 6.86 -0.40 8.44
C ARG A 4 5.79 -1.16 7.64
N LEU A 5 5.48 -0.67 6.44
CA LEU A 5 4.66 -1.33 5.42
C LEU A 5 5.59 -1.81 4.27
N PRO A 6 6.20 -2.98 4.38
CA PRO A 6 7.12 -3.45 3.36
C PRO A 6 6.42 -3.96 2.10
N GLN A 7 5.15 -4.39 2.17
CA GLN A 7 4.53 -5.04 1.02
C GLN A 7 3.05 -4.71 0.88
N VAL A 8 2.61 -4.49 -0.36
CA VAL A 8 1.21 -4.28 -0.74
C VAL A 8 0.82 -5.31 -1.79
N ALA A 9 -0.25 -6.07 -1.51
CA ALA A 9 -0.73 -7.09 -2.42
C ALA A 9 -1.93 -6.61 -3.25
N PHE A 10 -1.95 -7.01 -4.52
CA PHE A 10 -2.99 -6.70 -5.50
C PHE A 10 -3.54 -8.00 -6.11
N LEU A 11 -4.86 -8.09 -6.20
CA LEU A 11 -5.50 -9.17 -6.95
C LEU A 11 -5.56 -8.83 -8.43
N VAL A 12 -5.08 -9.77 -9.25
CA VAL A 12 -5.08 -9.69 -10.70
C VAL A 12 -5.78 -10.90 -11.30
N LYS A 13 -6.37 -10.73 -12.49
CA LYS A 13 -6.99 -11.82 -13.25
C LYS A 13 -5.95 -12.71 -13.92
N ASP A 14 -4.88 -12.10 -14.39
CA ASP A 14 -3.77 -12.74 -15.04
C ASP A 14 -2.46 -12.22 -14.47
N LEU A 15 -1.64 -13.15 -13.94
CA LEU A 15 -0.40 -12.82 -13.26
C LEU A 15 0.67 -12.31 -14.22
N ASP A 16 0.75 -12.89 -15.43
CA ASP A 16 1.75 -12.53 -16.43
C ASP A 16 1.45 -11.14 -17.02
N ASP A 17 0.19 -10.84 -17.30
CA ASP A 17 -0.24 -9.50 -17.68
C ASP A 17 0.06 -8.47 -16.58
N GLY A 18 -0.14 -8.86 -15.31
CA GLY A 18 0.17 -8.01 -14.17
C GLY A 18 1.67 -7.70 -14.09
N LYS A 19 2.52 -8.74 -14.12
CA LYS A 19 3.99 -8.61 -14.10
C LYS A 19 4.49 -7.71 -15.23
N GLU A 20 4.01 -7.94 -16.45
CA GLU A 20 4.42 -7.14 -17.62
C GLU A 20 4.01 -5.66 -17.46
N LEU A 21 2.82 -5.39 -16.92
CA LEU A 21 2.35 -4.04 -16.69
C LEU A 21 3.22 -3.28 -15.69
N TYR A 22 3.55 -3.90 -14.54
CA TYR A 22 4.41 -3.29 -13.54
C TYR A 22 5.86 -3.13 -14.02
N ARG A 23 6.37 -4.11 -14.78
CA ARG A 23 7.66 -4.01 -15.44
C ARG A 23 7.71 -2.83 -16.41
N ARG A 24 6.71 -2.73 -17.29
CA ARG A 24 6.64 -1.68 -18.31
C ARG A 24 6.48 -0.29 -17.71
N ASN A 25 5.60 -0.10 -16.72
CA ASN A 25 5.28 1.23 -16.21
C ASN A 25 6.20 1.69 -15.08
N LEU A 26 6.73 0.77 -14.29
CA LEU A 26 7.51 1.09 -13.08
C LEU A 26 8.89 0.42 -13.03
N GLY A 27 9.28 -0.33 -14.07
CA GLY A 27 10.57 -1.03 -14.09
C GLY A 27 10.70 -2.15 -13.05
N MET A 28 9.58 -2.63 -12.50
CA MET A 28 9.58 -3.65 -11.46
C MET A 28 9.61 -5.04 -12.08
N GLU A 29 10.66 -5.80 -11.80
CA GLU A 29 10.81 -7.19 -12.23
C GLU A 29 10.51 -8.16 -11.10
N THR A 30 10.05 -9.36 -11.43
CA THR A 30 9.71 -10.38 -10.44
C THR A 30 10.98 -10.90 -9.75
N CYS A 31 11.01 -10.86 -8.41
CA CYS A 31 12.08 -11.45 -7.62
C CYS A 31 11.71 -12.83 -7.04
N HIS A 32 10.42 -13.10 -6.87
CA HIS A 32 9.92 -14.35 -6.33
C HIS A 32 8.55 -14.71 -6.89
N SER A 33 8.25 -15.99 -7.01
CA SER A 33 6.92 -16.50 -7.38
C SER A 33 6.75 -17.88 -6.77
N GLU A 34 5.55 -18.13 -6.25
CA GLU A 34 5.19 -19.46 -5.72
C GLU A 34 3.69 -19.76 -5.86
N ASP A 35 3.36 -21.03 -5.76
CA ASP A 35 2.00 -21.52 -5.67
C ASP A 35 1.54 -21.57 -4.20
N LEU A 36 0.75 -20.60 -3.77
CA LEU A 36 0.13 -20.51 -2.45
C LEU A 36 -1.12 -21.42 -2.39
N THR A 37 -0.91 -22.72 -2.56
CA THR A 37 -1.97 -23.71 -2.76
C THR A 37 -2.98 -23.75 -1.60
N SER A 38 -2.50 -23.56 -0.37
CA SER A 38 -3.36 -23.53 0.85
C SER A 38 -4.38 -22.39 0.82
N TYR A 39 -4.07 -21.30 0.12
CA TYR A 39 -4.96 -20.14 -0.04
C TYR A 39 -5.70 -20.14 -1.39
N GLY A 40 -5.42 -21.09 -2.26
CA GLY A 40 -5.96 -21.14 -3.63
C GLY A 40 -5.49 -19.96 -4.49
N LEU A 41 -4.21 -19.60 -4.34
CA LEU A 41 -3.55 -18.48 -5.01
C LEU A 41 -2.26 -18.92 -5.67
N LYS A 42 -1.76 -18.14 -6.61
CA LYS A 42 -0.35 -18.06 -7.00
C LYS A 42 0.08 -16.59 -6.94
N ASN A 43 1.35 -16.35 -6.66
CA ASN A 43 1.86 -15.00 -6.54
C ASN A 43 3.06 -14.69 -7.46
N ALA A 44 3.35 -13.40 -7.53
CA ALA A 44 4.63 -12.86 -7.96
C ALA A 44 4.96 -11.64 -7.10
N VAL A 45 6.16 -11.59 -6.54
CA VAL A 45 6.65 -10.47 -5.74
C VAL A 45 7.65 -9.67 -6.58
N LEU A 46 7.45 -8.34 -6.58
CA LEU A 46 8.23 -7.40 -7.37
C LEU A 46 8.79 -6.32 -6.45
N PRO A 47 10.11 -6.10 -6.40
CA PRO A 47 10.71 -5.03 -5.63
C PRO A 47 10.27 -3.65 -6.13
N ALA A 48 9.84 -2.80 -5.20
CA ALA A 48 9.51 -1.40 -5.44
C ALA A 48 10.60 -0.43 -4.96
N GLY A 49 11.73 -0.97 -4.50
CA GLY A 49 12.88 -0.25 -3.96
C GLY A 49 12.88 -0.19 -2.43
N ASN A 50 14.07 0.03 -1.87
CA ASN A 50 14.35 0.18 -0.43
C ASN A 50 13.65 -0.89 0.47
N GLY A 51 13.69 -2.17 0.05
CA GLY A 51 13.06 -3.25 0.82
C GLY A 51 11.54 -3.15 0.93
N THR A 52 10.91 -2.51 -0.05
CA THR A 52 9.45 -2.52 -0.24
C THR A 52 9.07 -3.28 -1.51
N PHE A 53 7.88 -3.88 -1.54
CA PHE A 53 7.47 -4.83 -2.57
C PHE A 53 6.01 -4.67 -2.96
N ILE A 54 5.73 -5.01 -4.21
CA ILE A 54 4.39 -5.31 -4.69
C ILE A 54 4.24 -6.82 -4.76
N GLU A 55 3.12 -7.33 -4.32
CA GLU A 55 2.74 -8.71 -4.53
C GLU A 55 1.52 -8.77 -5.45
N LEU A 56 1.65 -9.45 -6.56
CA LEU A 56 0.54 -9.76 -7.43
C LEU A 56 0.00 -11.15 -7.09
N LEU A 57 -1.31 -11.24 -6.87
CA LEU A 57 -2.00 -12.46 -6.48
C LEU A 57 -3.01 -12.83 -7.54
N GLN A 58 -2.95 -14.06 -8.06
CA GLN A 58 -3.97 -14.60 -8.95
C GLN A 58 -4.66 -15.78 -8.29
N PRO A 59 -6.01 -15.78 -8.17
CA PRO A 59 -6.75 -16.94 -7.70
C PRO A 59 -6.59 -18.15 -8.62
N THR A 60 -6.31 -19.31 -8.02
CA THR A 60 -6.24 -20.62 -8.71
C THR A 60 -7.46 -21.50 -8.39
N SER A 61 -8.27 -21.11 -7.39
CA SER A 61 -9.51 -21.77 -7.01
C SER A 61 -10.66 -20.76 -7.07
N ALA A 62 -11.74 -21.13 -7.77
CA ALA A 62 -12.96 -20.31 -7.87
C ALA A 62 -13.65 -20.12 -6.50
N ASP A 63 -13.48 -21.05 -5.57
CA ASP A 63 -14.10 -21.01 -4.26
C ASP A 63 -13.28 -20.25 -3.20
N SER A 64 -12.12 -19.71 -3.58
CA SER A 64 -11.29 -18.92 -2.65
C SER A 64 -11.92 -17.57 -2.30
N ALA A 65 -11.57 -17.03 -1.14
CA ALA A 65 -12.00 -15.68 -0.73
C ALA A 65 -11.52 -14.61 -1.72
N ALA A 66 -10.31 -14.80 -2.25
CA ALA A 66 -9.71 -13.92 -3.23
C ALA A 66 -10.46 -13.95 -4.58
N ALA A 67 -10.88 -15.14 -5.05
CA ALA A 67 -11.70 -15.25 -6.28
C ALA A 67 -13.03 -14.51 -6.11
N ARG A 68 -13.72 -14.68 -5.00
CA ARG A 68 -14.97 -13.95 -4.69
C ARG A 68 -14.75 -12.44 -4.58
N TYR A 69 -13.60 -12.00 -4.07
CA TYR A 69 -13.26 -10.59 -4.03
C TYR A 69 -13.03 -10.03 -5.44
N LEU A 70 -12.24 -10.75 -6.26
CA LEU A 70 -11.94 -10.38 -7.64
C LEU A 70 -13.21 -10.31 -8.50
N GLU A 71 -14.16 -11.23 -8.31
CA GLU A 71 -15.46 -11.22 -9.00
C GLU A 71 -16.29 -9.97 -8.66
N ARG A 72 -16.33 -9.58 -7.38
CA ARG A 72 -17.14 -8.44 -6.92
C ARG A 72 -16.50 -7.08 -7.24
N ARG A 73 -15.17 -6.97 -7.11
CA ARG A 73 -14.46 -5.69 -7.22
C ARG A 73 -13.67 -5.51 -8.51
N GLY A 74 -13.39 -6.60 -9.23
CA GLY A 74 -12.38 -6.60 -10.28
C GLY A 74 -10.97 -6.62 -9.72
N GLU A 75 -9.99 -6.37 -10.56
CA GLU A 75 -8.59 -6.21 -10.15
C GLU A 75 -8.46 -4.99 -9.24
N ALA A 76 -7.79 -5.13 -8.10
CA ALA A 76 -7.75 -4.10 -7.06
C ALA A 76 -6.67 -4.37 -6.01
N PRO A 77 -6.30 -3.35 -5.19
CA PRO A 77 -5.57 -3.56 -3.96
C PRO A 77 -6.32 -4.56 -3.06
N TYR A 78 -5.58 -5.46 -2.45
CA TYR A 78 -6.18 -6.56 -1.68
C TYR A 78 -5.73 -6.60 -0.23
N MET A 79 -4.42 -6.47 0.04
CA MET A 79 -3.88 -6.63 1.38
C MET A 79 -2.69 -5.69 1.62
N LEU A 80 -2.59 -5.17 2.85
CA LEU A 80 -1.43 -4.47 3.37
C LEU A 80 -0.67 -5.39 4.31
N ILE A 81 0.62 -5.57 4.08
CA ILE A 81 1.47 -6.49 4.84
C ILE A 81 2.47 -5.66 5.64
N PHE A 82 2.33 -5.72 6.96
CA PHE A 82 3.11 -4.94 7.91
C PHE A 82 4.18 -5.77 8.58
N GLU A 83 5.30 -5.14 8.88
CA GLU A 83 6.31 -5.68 9.76
C GLU A 83 6.06 -5.26 11.21
N THR A 84 6.25 -6.19 12.13
CA THR A 84 6.29 -5.96 13.58
C THR A 84 7.49 -6.68 14.19
N ASN A 85 8.02 -6.13 15.27
CA ASN A 85 9.01 -6.79 16.15
C ASN A 85 8.44 -7.05 17.55
N GLU A 86 7.12 -6.92 17.71
CA GLU A 86 6.39 -7.05 18.98
C GLU A 86 5.18 -7.99 18.82
N TYR A 87 5.32 -9.09 18.07
CA TYR A 87 4.20 -10.00 17.78
C TYR A 87 3.53 -10.52 19.04
N ASP A 88 4.32 -10.94 20.05
CA ASP A 88 3.81 -11.47 21.33
C ASP A 88 3.03 -10.43 22.16
N ARG A 89 3.24 -9.15 21.90
CA ARG A 89 2.48 -8.05 22.51
C ARG A 89 1.29 -7.66 21.64
N LEU A 90 1.50 -7.58 20.32
CA LEU A 90 0.51 -7.11 19.36
C LEU A 90 -0.70 -8.05 19.30
N ILE A 91 -0.49 -9.36 19.14
CA ILE A 91 -1.59 -10.31 18.93
C ILE A 91 -2.54 -10.39 20.13
N PRO A 92 -2.07 -10.56 21.39
CA PRO A 92 -2.96 -10.51 22.55
C PRO A 92 -3.68 -9.16 22.69
N HIS A 93 -3.01 -8.05 22.40
CA HIS A 93 -3.62 -6.73 22.41
C HIS A 93 -4.77 -6.62 21.41
N LEU A 94 -4.56 -7.01 20.15
CA LEU A 94 -5.61 -7.01 19.13
C LEU A 94 -6.80 -7.90 19.53
N LYS A 95 -6.54 -9.08 20.10
CA LYS A 95 -7.59 -9.97 20.64
C LYS A 95 -8.39 -9.30 21.75
N SER A 96 -7.72 -8.58 22.66
CA SER A 96 -8.40 -7.87 23.76
C SER A 96 -9.34 -6.75 23.27
N LEU A 97 -9.06 -6.18 22.10
CA LEU A 97 -9.90 -5.17 21.43
C LEU A 97 -11.01 -5.79 20.56
N GLY A 98 -11.16 -7.12 20.58
CA GLY A 98 -12.15 -7.83 19.76
C GLY A 98 -11.83 -7.78 18.26
N VAL A 99 -10.57 -7.58 17.88
CA VAL A 99 -10.14 -7.62 16.47
C VAL A 99 -10.31 -9.05 15.94
N ARG A 100 -10.99 -9.18 14.82
CA ARG A 100 -11.12 -10.46 14.14
C ARG A 100 -9.83 -10.77 13.39
N LEU A 101 -9.07 -11.73 13.89
CA LEU A 101 -7.79 -12.13 13.30
C LEU A 101 -7.66 -13.66 13.25
N THR A 102 -6.76 -14.14 12.40
CA THR A 102 -6.37 -15.54 12.27
C THR A 102 -4.85 -15.61 12.34
N GLU A 103 -4.31 -16.36 13.30
CA GLU A 103 -2.88 -16.67 13.36
C GLU A 103 -2.62 -17.89 12.47
N GLU A 104 -1.56 -17.81 11.68
CA GLU A 104 -1.10 -18.90 10.84
C GLU A 104 0.05 -19.66 11.51
N PRO A 105 0.28 -20.92 11.14
CA PRO A 105 1.45 -21.64 11.60
C PRO A 105 2.73 -20.90 11.23
N ALA A 106 3.66 -20.77 12.20
CA ALA A 106 4.94 -20.16 11.94
C ALA A 106 5.71 -20.95 10.87
N THR A 107 6.29 -20.21 9.93
CA THR A 107 7.31 -20.77 9.02
C THR A 107 8.67 -20.79 9.73
N GLY A 108 9.71 -21.36 9.12
CA GLY A 108 11.06 -21.31 9.70
C GLY A 108 11.60 -19.89 9.85
N ASP A 109 11.11 -18.95 9.02
CA ASP A 109 11.70 -17.62 8.86
C ASP A 109 10.85 -16.49 9.43
N TYR A 110 9.54 -16.69 9.59
CA TYR A 110 8.64 -15.68 10.14
C TYR A 110 7.37 -16.31 10.75
N ARG A 111 6.70 -15.55 11.60
CA ARG A 111 5.34 -15.79 12.08
C ARG A 111 4.42 -14.65 11.68
N HIS A 112 3.16 -14.97 11.42
CA HIS A 112 2.23 -14.00 10.88
C HIS A 112 0.77 -14.23 11.32
N ALA A 113 -0.03 -13.17 11.16
CA ALA A 113 -1.46 -13.22 11.39
C ALA A 113 -2.18 -12.31 10.40
N PHE A 114 -3.35 -12.74 9.96
CA PHE A 114 -4.26 -11.96 9.14
C PHE A 114 -5.30 -11.24 10.01
N ILE A 115 -5.56 -9.96 9.72
CA ILE A 115 -6.60 -9.16 10.34
C ILE A 115 -7.72 -8.96 9.32
N HIS A 116 -8.91 -9.41 9.70
CA HIS A 116 -10.08 -9.35 8.81
C HIS A 116 -10.49 -7.91 8.48
N PRO A 117 -10.89 -7.61 7.23
CA PRO A 117 -11.26 -6.26 6.78
C PRO A 117 -12.29 -5.55 7.67
N SER A 118 -13.26 -6.29 8.25
CA SER A 118 -14.27 -5.71 9.14
C SER A 118 -13.70 -5.06 10.41
N SER A 119 -12.46 -5.35 10.77
CA SER A 119 -11.80 -4.78 11.95
C SER A 119 -10.93 -3.56 11.62
N ALA A 120 -10.63 -3.31 10.34
CA ALA A 120 -9.68 -2.31 9.87
C ALA A 120 -10.23 -1.50 8.67
N ASN A 121 -11.44 -0.95 8.80
CA ASN A 121 -12.08 -0.10 7.80
C ASN A 121 -12.02 -0.69 6.37
N GLY A 122 -12.36 -1.97 6.23
CA GLY A 122 -12.40 -2.65 4.94
C GLY A 122 -11.02 -3.05 4.38
N ALA A 123 -9.92 -2.68 5.03
CA ALA A 123 -8.58 -3.11 4.64
C ALA A 123 -8.28 -4.51 5.18
N PHE A 124 -7.88 -5.43 4.31
CA PHE A 124 -7.33 -6.70 4.71
C PHE A 124 -5.86 -6.50 5.07
N LEU A 125 -5.47 -6.92 6.28
CA LEU A 125 -4.12 -6.69 6.77
C LEU A 125 -3.45 -8.01 7.11
N GLU A 126 -2.15 -8.05 6.93
CA GLU A 126 -1.27 -9.09 7.45
C GLU A 126 -0.20 -8.42 8.31
N VAL A 127 0.15 -9.04 9.43
CA VAL A 127 1.26 -8.63 10.28
C VAL A 127 2.26 -9.77 10.35
N ILE A 128 3.52 -9.46 10.04
CA ILE A 128 4.64 -10.42 9.98
C ILE A 128 5.71 -9.99 10.98
N GLU A 129 6.22 -10.93 11.75
CA GLU A 129 7.47 -10.79 12.49
C GLU A 129 8.50 -11.77 11.92
N VAL A 130 9.61 -11.22 11.42
CA VAL A 130 10.75 -12.01 10.94
C VAL A 130 11.46 -12.62 12.13
N THR A 131 11.66 -13.95 12.11
CA THR A 131 12.23 -14.72 13.23
C THR A 131 13.61 -15.27 12.95
N SER A 132 14.05 -15.32 11.69
CA SER A 132 15.37 -15.81 11.30
C SER A 132 16.22 -14.73 10.62
N GLY A 133 17.56 -14.86 10.74
CA GLY A 133 18.50 -13.75 10.76
C GLY A 133 19.02 -13.16 9.45
N ASP A 134 19.02 -13.88 8.32
CA ASP A 134 19.81 -13.43 7.15
C ASP A 134 18.96 -12.75 6.08
N ASN A 135 17.67 -13.06 6.00
CA ASN A 135 16.76 -12.43 5.07
C ASN A 135 15.85 -11.42 5.83
N PRO A 136 16.02 -10.11 5.62
CA PRO A 136 15.22 -9.10 6.34
C PRO A 136 13.75 -9.07 5.95
N TRP A 137 13.36 -9.73 4.84
CA TRP A 137 11.97 -9.84 4.44
C TRP A 137 11.71 -11.16 3.68
N PRO A 138 11.56 -12.30 4.40
CA PRO A 138 11.39 -13.62 3.79
C PRO A 138 10.15 -13.75 2.90
N ALA A 139 9.11 -12.95 3.15
CA ALA A 139 7.90 -12.91 2.33
C ALA A 139 8.15 -12.45 0.87
N ALA A 140 9.30 -11.84 0.58
CA ALA A 140 9.72 -11.52 -0.78
C ALA A 140 10.56 -12.62 -1.44
N GLY A 141 10.68 -13.77 -0.80
CA GLY A 141 11.49 -14.90 -1.28
C GLY A 141 12.93 -14.90 -0.76
N PRO A 142 13.68 -15.99 -1.01
CA PRO A 142 15.01 -16.15 -0.42
C PRO A 142 16.09 -15.27 -1.07
N ASP A 143 15.94 -14.94 -2.34
CA ASP A 143 17.03 -14.38 -3.16
C ASP A 143 16.83 -12.91 -3.57
N TRP A 144 15.79 -12.24 -3.08
CA TRP A 144 15.46 -10.89 -3.54
C TRP A 144 16.60 -9.87 -3.35
N GLN A 145 17.47 -10.07 -2.36
CA GLN A 145 18.61 -9.18 -2.09
C GLN A 145 19.76 -9.36 -3.10
N THR A 146 19.87 -10.52 -3.71
CA THR A 146 20.96 -10.87 -4.64
C THR A 146 20.62 -10.61 -6.10
N LEU A 147 19.33 -10.44 -6.40
CA LEU A 147 18.86 -10.15 -7.74
C LEU A 147 19.08 -8.68 -8.06
N ALA A 148 19.56 -8.40 -9.27
CA ALA A 148 19.71 -7.02 -9.74
C ALA A 148 18.31 -6.42 -10.04
N HIS A 149 17.83 -5.55 -9.17
CA HIS A 149 16.56 -4.83 -9.34
C HIS A 149 16.84 -3.35 -9.57
N GLN A 150 16.19 -2.78 -10.58
CA GLN A 150 16.26 -1.35 -10.86
C GLN A 150 14.85 -0.79 -11.10
N PRO A 151 13.96 -0.80 -10.09
CA PRO A 151 12.67 -0.16 -10.22
C PRO A 151 12.85 1.34 -10.43
N LEU A 152 11.92 1.95 -11.15
CA LEU A 152 11.87 3.41 -11.35
C LEU A 152 11.34 4.16 -10.13
N THR A 153 10.92 3.42 -9.12
CA THR A 153 10.50 3.91 -7.81
C THR A 153 11.62 3.72 -6.79
N LYS A 154 11.68 4.60 -5.78
CA LYS A 154 12.61 4.45 -4.65
C LYS A 154 12.06 3.50 -3.59
N GLN A 155 10.75 3.57 -3.34
CA GLN A 155 10.03 2.71 -2.38
C GLN A 155 8.52 3.00 -2.39
N ILE A 156 7.73 2.12 -1.77
CA ILE A 156 6.39 2.43 -1.31
C ILE A 156 6.53 3.31 -0.06
N ARG A 157 5.91 4.49 -0.06
CA ARG A 157 5.94 5.39 1.10
C ARG A 157 4.63 5.41 1.87
N GLN A 158 3.51 5.35 1.16
CA GLN A 158 2.21 5.58 1.78
C GLN A 158 1.13 4.78 1.08
N THR A 159 0.15 4.31 1.84
CA THR A 159 -1.07 3.70 1.29
C THR A 159 -2.28 4.30 1.96
N ALA A 160 -3.27 4.71 1.15
CA ALA A 160 -4.50 5.29 1.64
C ALA A 160 -5.61 4.25 1.78
N VAL A 161 -6.32 4.31 2.90
CA VAL A 161 -7.56 3.60 3.18
C VAL A 161 -8.69 4.63 3.19
N LEU A 162 -9.66 4.47 2.28
CA LEU A 162 -10.87 5.31 2.30
C LEU A 162 -11.81 4.88 3.41
N VAL A 163 -12.27 5.86 4.18
CA VAL A 163 -13.14 5.67 5.34
C VAL A 163 -14.37 6.59 5.26
N ARG A 164 -15.46 6.17 5.91
CA ARG A 164 -16.71 6.96 5.97
C ARG A 164 -16.67 8.03 7.04
N ASP A 165 -15.97 7.74 8.14
CA ASP A 165 -15.83 8.61 9.30
C ASP A 165 -14.38 8.59 9.75
N LEU A 166 -13.69 9.70 9.53
CA LEU A 166 -12.27 9.83 9.78
C LEU A 166 -11.92 9.76 11.28
N ASP A 167 -12.76 10.36 12.14
CA ASP A 167 -12.50 10.36 13.59
C ASP A 167 -12.59 8.94 14.17
N THR A 168 -13.63 8.21 13.78
CA THR A 168 -13.81 6.81 14.19
C THR A 168 -12.66 5.93 13.67
N ALA A 169 -12.24 6.14 12.43
CA ALA A 169 -11.15 5.39 11.84
C ALA A 169 -9.81 5.69 12.53
N ILE A 170 -9.46 6.96 12.76
CA ILE A 170 -8.25 7.36 13.50
C ILE A 170 -8.22 6.64 14.84
N LYS A 171 -9.27 6.81 15.66
CA LYS A 171 -9.37 6.20 16.98
C LYS A 171 -9.16 4.68 16.90
N ARG A 172 -9.79 4.01 15.95
CA ARG A 172 -9.69 2.57 15.75
C ARG A 172 -8.26 2.12 15.44
N TRP A 173 -7.59 2.80 14.52
CA TRP A 173 -6.23 2.45 14.12
C TRP A 173 -5.20 2.78 15.23
N GLU A 174 -5.38 3.90 15.93
CA GLU A 174 -4.56 4.24 17.09
C GLU A 174 -4.68 3.20 18.20
N GLU A 175 -5.92 2.78 18.53
CA GLU A 175 -6.18 1.74 19.53
C GLU A 175 -5.57 0.39 19.12
N MET A 176 -5.70 -0.01 17.85
CA MET A 176 -5.17 -1.29 17.36
C MET A 176 -3.64 -1.34 17.38
N PHE A 177 -2.97 -0.28 16.99
CA PHE A 177 -1.55 -0.34 16.67
C PHE A 177 -0.66 0.54 17.58
N GLY A 178 -1.26 1.35 18.44
CA GLY A 178 -0.52 2.26 19.32
C GLY A 178 0.27 3.32 18.53
N ILE A 179 -0.28 3.79 17.40
CA ILE A 179 0.29 4.81 16.53
C ILE A 179 -0.51 6.09 16.77
N THR A 180 0.14 7.24 16.80
CA THR A 180 -0.54 8.53 16.85
C THR A 180 -0.68 9.10 15.45
N ALA A 181 -1.90 9.45 15.05
CA ALA A 181 -2.17 10.10 13.79
C ALA A 181 -1.68 11.56 13.78
N THR A 182 -1.30 12.04 12.60
CA THR A 182 -1.05 13.48 12.37
C THR A 182 -2.33 14.29 12.59
N LYS A 183 -2.18 15.61 12.71
CA LYS A 183 -3.34 16.51 12.61
C LYS A 183 -4.02 16.33 11.25
N ARG A 184 -5.34 16.35 11.25
CA ARG A 184 -6.11 16.29 10.00
C ARG A 184 -5.82 17.50 9.14
N PHE A 185 -5.80 17.29 7.84
CA PHE A 185 -5.68 18.36 6.86
C PHE A 185 -6.45 18.01 5.58
N GLN A 186 -6.84 19.06 4.87
CA GLN A 186 -7.56 18.92 3.62
C GLN A 186 -6.60 18.92 2.44
N VAL A 187 -6.85 17.99 1.52
CA VAL A 187 -6.19 17.95 0.22
C VAL A 187 -7.19 18.47 -0.81
N SER A 188 -7.23 19.78 -0.97
CA SER A 188 -8.29 20.50 -1.69
C SER A 188 -8.50 20.05 -3.14
N PHE A 189 -7.43 19.61 -3.82
CA PHE A 189 -7.50 19.16 -5.20
C PHE A 189 -8.06 17.73 -5.38
N THR A 190 -8.22 16.98 -4.28
CA THR A 190 -8.80 15.63 -4.28
C THR A 190 -10.14 15.57 -3.54
N ASP A 191 -10.56 16.67 -2.92
CA ASP A 191 -11.72 16.74 -2.02
C ASP A 191 -11.67 15.65 -0.93
N LEU A 192 -10.50 15.48 -0.32
CA LEU A 192 -10.25 14.57 0.78
C LEU A 192 -9.86 15.35 2.05
N GLU A 193 -10.40 14.94 3.18
CA GLU A 193 -9.83 15.20 4.49
C GLU A 193 -9.05 13.96 4.92
N ILE A 194 -7.80 14.13 5.32
CA ILE A 194 -6.91 13.01 5.64
C ILE A 194 -6.24 13.17 7.00
N ALA A 195 -5.88 12.04 7.59
CA ALA A 195 -4.92 11.93 8.68
C ALA A 195 -3.92 10.83 8.33
N VAL A 196 -2.67 11.04 8.63
CA VAL A 196 -1.61 10.08 8.34
C VAL A 196 -1.12 9.46 9.63
N LEU A 197 -0.87 8.15 9.61
CA LEU A 197 -0.30 7.39 10.70
C LEU A 197 1.14 7.02 10.32
N PRO A 198 2.15 7.75 10.85
CA PRO A 198 3.55 7.39 10.66
C PRO A 198 3.82 6.05 11.35
N LEU A 199 4.36 5.08 10.64
CA LEU A 199 4.81 3.84 11.26
C LEU A 199 6.12 4.09 12.03
N ARG A 200 6.46 3.21 12.96
CA ARG A 200 7.56 3.45 13.92
C ARG A 200 8.91 3.73 13.22
N GLY A 201 9.20 3.07 12.10
CA GLY A 201 10.40 3.34 11.29
C GLY A 201 10.41 4.71 10.61
N LYS A 202 9.27 5.42 10.60
CA LYS A 202 9.08 6.73 9.93
C LYS A 202 9.39 6.74 8.42
N ASP A 203 9.51 5.57 7.81
CA ASP A 203 9.78 5.41 6.38
C ASP A 203 8.53 5.15 5.56
N THR A 204 7.51 4.55 6.19
CA THR A 204 6.23 4.24 5.54
C THR A 204 5.05 4.70 6.38
N PHE A 205 3.93 4.96 5.71
CA PHE A 205 2.78 5.64 6.29
C PHE A 205 1.47 4.99 5.87
N ILE A 206 0.47 5.05 6.75
CA ILE A 206 -0.92 4.80 6.39
C ILE A 206 -1.68 6.12 6.39
N GLU A 207 -2.39 6.38 5.31
CA GLU A 207 -3.32 7.49 5.19
C GLU A 207 -4.74 6.99 5.44
N LEU A 208 -5.46 7.63 6.33
CA LEU A 208 -6.91 7.48 6.45
C LEU A 208 -7.53 8.68 5.74
N ALA A 209 -8.40 8.43 4.77
CA ALA A 209 -8.92 9.47 3.89
C ALA A 209 -10.46 9.43 3.85
N GLN A 210 -11.09 10.57 4.10
CA GLN A 210 -12.53 10.74 4.01
C GLN A 210 -12.87 11.72 2.89
N PRO A 211 -13.73 11.34 1.91
CA PRO A 211 -14.23 12.27 0.92
C PRO A 211 -15.06 13.41 1.56
N THR A 212 -14.79 14.66 1.16
CA THR A 212 -15.51 15.85 1.61
C THR A 212 -16.50 16.35 0.56
N GLY A 213 -16.37 15.90 -0.70
CA GLY A 213 -17.29 16.20 -1.81
C GLY A 213 -18.20 15.02 -2.16
N GLY A 214 -19.42 15.32 -2.63
CA GLY A 214 -20.42 14.28 -2.95
C GLY A 214 -20.21 13.55 -4.27
N ASP A 215 -19.63 14.21 -5.29
CA ASP A 215 -19.43 13.64 -6.65
C ASP A 215 -17.96 13.63 -7.08
N VAL A 216 -17.13 13.10 -6.22
CA VAL A 216 -15.69 12.91 -6.50
C VAL A 216 -15.37 11.41 -6.67
N PRO A 217 -14.27 11.05 -7.35
CA PRO A 217 -13.92 9.65 -7.59
C PRO A 217 -13.82 8.80 -6.32
N SER A 218 -13.29 9.38 -5.24
CA SER A 218 -13.17 8.74 -3.93
C SER A 218 -14.52 8.47 -3.27
N ALA A 219 -15.48 9.43 -3.35
CA ALA A 219 -16.84 9.24 -2.85
C ALA A 219 -17.57 8.14 -3.64
N ARG A 220 -17.47 8.15 -4.97
CA ARG A 220 -18.03 7.07 -5.82
C ARG A 220 -17.42 5.71 -5.54
N PHE A 221 -16.12 5.66 -5.26
CA PHE A 221 -15.46 4.40 -4.82
C PHE A 221 -16.06 3.92 -3.50
N LEU A 222 -16.16 4.81 -2.51
CA LEU A 222 -16.68 4.49 -1.18
C LEU A 222 -18.15 4.05 -1.21
N GLU A 223 -18.96 4.66 -2.06
CA GLU A 223 -20.35 4.27 -2.28
C GLU A 223 -20.46 2.87 -2.92
N ARG A 224 -19.66 2.63 -3.96
CA ARG A 224 -19.71 1.38 -4.74
C ARG A 224 -19.10 0.19 -4.02
N TYR A 225 -17.99 0.38 -3.33
CA TYR A 225 -17.16 -0.70 -2.80
C TYR A 225 -17.06 -0.72 -1.27
N GLY A 226 -17.54 0.32 -0.59
CA GLY A 226 -17.33 0.50 0.84
C GLY A 226 -15.92 0.98 1.18
N GLU A 227 -15.61 0.99 2.47
CA GLU A 227 -14.29 1.32 2.98
C GLU A 227 -13.23 0.31 2.48
N GLY A 228 -11.98 0.73 2.41
CA GLY A 228 -10.88 -0.14 2.02
C GLY A 228 -9.70 0.56 1.38
N ILE A 229 -8.71 -0.22 0.97
CA ILE A 229 -7.49 0.24 0.33
C ILE A 229 -7.84 0.92 -1.00
N TYR A 230 -7.32 2.14 -1.20
CA TYR A 230 -7.69 2.99 -2.33
C TYR A 230 -6.51 3.42 -3.20
N LEU A 231 -5.41 3.85 -2.57
CA LEU A 231 -4.28 4.46 -3.25
C LEU A 231 -2.97 3.92 -2.67
N THR A 232 -1.99 3.66 -3.54
CA THR A 232 -0.61 3.40 -3.13
C THR A 232 0.29 4.50 -3.67
N ILE A 233 1.11 5.09 -2.81
CA ILE A 233 2.00 6.21 -3.11
C ILE A 233 3.45 5.75 -3.04
N TYR A 234 4.14 5.90 -4.15
CA TYR A 234 5.56 5.60 -4.29
C TYR A 234 6.39 6.88 -4.29
N GLU A 235 7.54 6.83 -3.68
CA GLU A 235 8.56 7.85 -3.87
C GLU A 235 9.32 7.60 -5.18
N ILE A 236 9.56 8.65 -5.94
CA ILE A 236 10.38 8.63 -7.16
C ILE A 236 11.47 9.71 -7.08
N GLU A 237 12.56 9.51 -7.83
CA GLU A 237 13.68 10.45 -7.85
C GLU A 237 13.36 11.72 -8.62
N ASN A 238 12.73 11.61 -9.79
CA ASN A 238 12.50 12.74 -10.68
C ASN A 238 11.20 12.58 -11.46
N SER A 239 10.25 13.46 -11.19
CA SER A 239 8.93 13.44 -11.83
C SER A 239 8.96 13.82 -13.31
N LEU A 240 9.96 14.61 -13.75
CA LEU A 240 10.10 15.01 -15.15
C LEU A 240 10.60 13.84 -16.01
N VAL A 241 11.60 13.12 -15.49
CA VAL A 241 12.13 11.91 -16.14
C VAL A 241 11.06 10.83 -16.19
N MET A 242 10.31 10.67 -15.09
CA MET A 242 9.22 9.68 -15.03
C MET A 242 8.07 10.02 -15.97
N ASP A 243 7.70 11.30 -16.09
CA ASP A 243 6.68 11.76 -17.02
C ASP A 243 7.08 11.47 -18.48
N ASP A 244 8.33 11.76 -18.85
CA ASP A 244 8.84 11.48 -20.20
C ASP A 244 8.92 9.95 -20.48
N TYR A 245 9.29 9.16 -19.47
CA TYR A 245 9.29 7.71 -19.57
C TYR A 245 7.87 7.15 -19.82
N LEU A 246 6.90 7.54 -18.99
CA LEU A 246 5.51 7.07 -19.08
C LEU A 246 4.84 7.44 -20.41
N LYS A 247 5.16 8.58 -21.00
CA LYS A 247 4.73 8.95 -22.35
C LYS A 247 5.18 7.93 -23.39
N GLY A 248 6.42 7.46 -23.27
CA GLY A 248 6.99 6.44 -24.15
C GLY A 248 6.36 5.06 -23.99
N GLN A 249 5.71 4.79 -22.83
CA GLN A 249 5.04 3.51 -22.53
C GLN A 249 3.55 3.47 -22.88
N ASP A 250 2.99 4.54 -23.47
CA ASP A 250 1.53 4.67 -23.68
C ASP A 250 0.73 4.44 -22.37
N ALA A 251 1.28 4.89 -21.25
CA ALA A 251 0.67 4.73 -19.95
C ALA A 251 -0.50 5.71 -19.77
N ARG A 252 -1.58 5.26 -19.15
CA ARG A 252 -2.70 6.14 -18.80
C ARG A 252 -2.47 6.81 -17.45
N TYR A 253 -2.11 8.10 -17.48
CA TYR A 253 -1.78 8.85 -16.28
C TYR A 253 -2.12 10.34 -16.39
N THR A 254 -2.05 11.04 -15.25
CA THR A 254 -2.14 12.50 -15.12
C THR A 254 -0.92 13.01 -14.37
N SER A 255 -0.27 14.04 -14.89
CA SER A 255 0.91 14.64 -14.27
C SER A 255 0.59 16.02 -13.70
N SER A 256 1.16 16.35 -12.52
CA SER A 256 1.07 17.68 -11.91
C SER A 256 1.80 18.78 -12.69
N ARG A 257 2.59 18.44 -13.71
CA ARG A 257 3.17 19.41 -14.65
C ARG A 257 2.12 20.36 -15.27
N VAL A 258 0.86 19.91 -15.34
CA VAL A 258 -0.23 20.67 -15.96
C VAL A 258 -0.92 21.62 -14.98
N THR A 259 -0.70 21.45 -13.68
CA THR A 259 -1.37 22.24 -12.65
C THR A 259 -0.33 22.89 -11.74
N SER A 260 -0.09 24.19 -11.90
CA SER A 260 0.79 25.04 -11.09
C SER A 260 0.49 25.05 -9.58
N ASN A 261 -0.50 24.28 -9.11
CA ASN A 261 -1.02 24.31 -7.75
C ASN A 261 -0.23 23.43 -6.76
N TYR A 262 0.65 22.54 -7.22
CA TYR A 262 1.35 21.58 -6.36
C TYR A 262 2.73 22.02 -5.90
N VAL A 263 3.32 23.01 -6.55
CA VAL A 263 4.68 23.51 -6.22
C VAL A 263 4.76 24.02 -4.77
N ASN A 264 3.63 24.47 -4.20
CA ASN A 264 3.57 24.98 -2.84
C ASN A 264 3.40 23.90 -1.76
N LEU A 265 3.25 22.60 -2.16
CA LEU A 265 3.06 21.50 -1.24
C LEU A 265 4.37 20.75 -0.93
N GLY A 266 5.50 21.17 -1.49
CA GLY A 266 6.80 20.53 -1.29
C GLY A 266 7.01 19.22 -2.06
N PHE A 267 6.11 18.84 -2.98
CA PHE A 267 6.24 17.65 -3.82
C PHE A 267 5.54 17.80 -5.18
N ASN A 268 6.00 17.03 -6.16
CA ASN A 268 5.31 16.80 -7.42
C ASN A 268 4.71 15.40 -7.45
N SER A 269 3.59 15.22 -8.16
CA SER A 269 2.96 13.90 -8.31
C SER A 269 2.54 13.58 -9.74
N ILE A 270 2.56 12.29 -10.04
CA ILE A 270 2.01 11.66 -11.24
C ILE A 270 1.00 10.62 -10.74
N TRP A 271 -0.19 10.58 -11.32
CA TRP A 271 -1.22 9.59 -10.98
C TRP A 271 -1.44 8.65 -12.15
N LEU A 272 -1.12 7.36 -11.96
CA LEU A 272 -1.47 6.32 -12.91
C LEU A 272 -2.91 5.87 -12.65
N HIS A 273 -3.69 5.84 -13.71
CA HIS A 273 -5.11 5.50 -13.63
C HIS A 273 -5.31 4.01 -13.32
N PRO A 274 -6.28 3.63 -12.46
CA PRO A 274 -6.51 2.23 -12.09
C PRO A 274 -6.69 1.27 -13.28
N ALA A 275 -7.36 1.71 -14.34
CA ALA A 275 -7.52 0.90 -15.55
C ALA A 275 -6.20 0.56 -16.26
N GLY A 276 -5.14 1.32 -16.03
CA GLY A 276 -3.78 1.09 -16.54
C GLY A 276 -2.84 0.45 -15.52
N MET A 277 -3.33 0.10 -14.33
CA MET A 277 -2.53 -0.47 -13.23
C MET A 277 -3.27 -1.63 -12.52
N LYS A 278 -4.00 -2.45 -13.27
CA LYS A 278 -4.74 -3.61 -12.72
C LYS A 278 -5.60 -3.22 -11.50
N GLY A 279 -6.36 -2.14 -11.63
CA GLY A 279 -7.22 -1.64 -10.56
C GLY A 279 -6.51 -0.85 -9.45
N ALA A 280 -5.18 -0.79 -9.45
CA ALA A 280 -4.41 -0.03 -8.49
C ALA A 280 -4.40 1.47 -8.84
N PHE A 281 -5.02 2.32 -8.02
CA PHE A 281 -4.77 3.75 -8.11
C PHE A 281 -3.39 4.03 -7.54
N THR A 282 -2.53 4.62 -8.34
CA THR A 282 -1.09 4.75 -8.04
C THR A 282 -0.66 6.20 -8.15
N GLN A 283 0.00 6.69 -7.11
CA GLN A 283 0.64 8.00 -7.10
C GLN A 283 2.16 7.84 -7.03
N LEU A 284 2.85 8.56 -7.89
CA LEU A 284 4.31 8.65 -7.89
C LEU A 284 4.68 10.05 -7.46
N SER A 285 5.39 10.19 -6.33
CA SER A 285 5.69 11.49 -5.72
C SER A 285 7.19 11.73 -5.63
N GLN A 286 7.61 12.88 -6.14
CA GLN A 286 8.95 13.43 -5.94
C GLN A 286 8.92 14.47 -4.83
N VAL A 287 9.76 14.32 -3.80
CA VAL A 287 9.98 15.36 -2.78
C VAL A 287 10.82 16.49 -3.37
N LEU A 288 10.43 17.74 -3.11
CA LEU A 288 11.05 18.96 -3.67
C LEU A 288 11.68 19.87 -2.59
N VAL A 289 11.53 19.53 -1.32
CA VAL A 289 11.98 20.33 -0.17
C VAL A 289 12.91 19.49 0.72
N ASP A 290 13.84 20.18 1.39
CA ASP A 290 14.84 19.50 2.23
C ASP A 290 14.41 19.39 3.70
N ASP A 291 13.46 20.20 4.14
CA ASP A 291 13.03 20.35 5.53
C ASP A 291 11.90 19.38 5.92
N ASN A 292 11.27 18.71 4.96
CA ASN A 292 10.26 17.68 5.19
C ASN A 292 10.55 16.45 4.32
N PRO A 293 10.99 15.33 4.90
CA PRO A 293 11.36 14.14 4.12
C PRO A 293 10.19 13.44 3.42
N TRP A 294 8.94 13.77 3.78
CA TRP A 294 7.75 13.24 3.11
C TRP A 294 6.55 14.21 3.23
N PRO A 295 6.49 15.27 2.43
CA PRO A 295 5.40 16.25 2.48
C PRO A 295 3.98 15.68 2.29
N PRO A 296 3.76 14.57 1.55
CA PRO A 296 2.43 13.95 1.49
C PRO A 296 1.86 13.49 2.83
N ALA A 297 2.70 13.30 3.86
CA ALA A 297 2.24 12.99 5.22
C ALA A 297 1.89 14.23 6.06
N GLY A 298 1.95 15.44 5.48
CA GLY A 298 1.70 16.70 6.17
C GLY A 298 2.98 17.36 6.68
N ASP A 299 2.80 18.56 7.28
CA ASP A 299 3.93 19.46 7.57
C ASP A 299 4.61 19.18 8.93
N THR A 300 4.00 18.39 9.81
CA THR A 300 4.45 18.30 11.22
C THR A 300 4.82 16.89 11.70
N TRP A 301 4.60 15.85 10.91
CA TRP A 301 4.81 14.47 11.31
C TRP A 301 6.27 14.14 11.70
N HIS A 302 7.22 14.91 11.20
CA HIS A 302 8.66 14.71 11.37
C HIS A 302 9.26 15.59 12.48
N LEU A 303 8.45 16.45 13.09
CA LEU A 303 8.91 17.41 14.12
C LEU A 303 8.85 16.86 15.55
N ASP A 304 8.24 15.67 15.76
CA ASP A 304 8.05 15.03 17.08
C ASP A 304 9.07 13.92 17.34
#